data_cced09efc5386338fcaae44481cbdfbd
#
_entry.id   cced09efc5386338fcaae44481cbdfbd
#
_cell.length_a   1.000
_cell.length_b   1.000
_cell.length_c   1.000
_cell.angle_alpha   90.00
_cell.angle_beta   90.00
_cell.angle_gamma   90.00
#
_symmetry.space_group_name_H-M   'P 1'
#
loop_
_entity.id
_entity.type
_entity.pdbx_description
1 polymer ?
#
loop_
_entity_poly.entity_id
_entity_poly.type
_entity_poly.pdbx_seq_one_letter_code
_entity_poly.pdbx_strand_id
1 'polypeptide(L)'
;MSADQIFSWKNRWFAGSVGITAGLLVASALGGFIVLPYLYPNFEFRGVWDSICSAAGIARASSSANAIQPDYKISTVSLTSDMFMRPSAEAIGRGATLAQQCAICHGPTGISRADSPNLSGQYAAVIYKQLVDFKTGARVNAVMTPFAAPLSDQDMRDIAVYYAYLPRLPAYHPEQSAQPPNVVIYGAPMRGIAPCGSCHGTLDNKAGSPWLEGQAAAYIKAQLGAFASGARRNDSGGLMRNIARRMTPEEIDQAARYYSSRPSFMTTQ
;
A
#
# COMPACT_ATOMS: atom_id res chain seq x y z
N MET A 1 27.72 -35.53 44.64
CA MET A 1 28.02 -35.84 43.25
C MET A 1 28.66 -34.60 42.65
N SER A 2 29.89 -34.69 42.14
CA SER A 2 30.54 -33.56 41.47
C SER A 2 29.86 -33.27 40.13
N ALA A 3 29.84 -32.01 39.68
CA ALA A 3 29.23 -31.62 38.41
C ALA A 3 29.73 -32.47 37.21
N ASP A 4 30.98 -32.92 37.26
CA ASP A 4 31.59 -33.79 36.25
C ASP A 4 30.96 -35.16 36.11
N GLN A 5 30.22 -35.62 37.13
CA GLN A 5 29.50 -36.91 37.03
C GLN A 5 28.10 -36.75 36.39
N ILE A 6 27.54 -35.59 36.41
CA ILE A 6 26.20 -35.30 35.82
C ILE A 6 26.29 -35.26 34.30
N PHE A 7 27.33 -34.63 33.74
CA PHE A 7 27.53 -34.43 32.29
C PHE A 7 28.46 -35.51 31.66
N SER A 8 28.41 -36.69 32.16
CA SER A 8 29.25 -37.79 31.64
C SER A 8 28.41 -38.79 30.82
N TRP A 9 28.94 -39.29 29.71
CA TRP A 9 28.34 -40.34 28.91
C TRP A 9 28.13 -41.66 29.70
N LYS A 10 28.80 -41.83 30.82
CA LYS A 10 28.55 -42.93 31.76
C LYS A 10 27.27 -42.76 32.57
N ASN A 11 26.75 -41.50 32.64
CA ASN A 11 25.48 -41.25 33.25
C ASN A 11 24.35 -41.60 32.31
N ARG A 12 23.56 -42.63 32.63
CA ARG A 12 22.46 -43.13 31.79
C ARG A 12 21.41 -42.07 31.50
N TRP A 13 21.15 -41.14 32.43
CA TRP A 13 20.20 -40.04 32.25
C TRP A 13 20.73 -38.99 31.24
N PHE A 14 21.99 -38.62 31.37
CA PHE A 14 22.62 -37.69 30.43
C PHE A 14 22.69 -38.30 29.04
N ALA A 15 23.20 -39.49 28.87
CA ALA A 15 23.29 -40.17 27.60
C ALA A 15 21.87 -40.36 26.95
N GLY A 16 20.86 -40.73 27.77
CA GLY A 16 19.48 -40.84 27.34
C GLY A 16 18.88 -39.53 26.85
N SER A 17 19.06 -38.43 27.60
CA SER A 17 18.56 -37.09 27.26
C SER A 17 19.19 -36.60 25.94
N VAL A 18 20.51 -36.72 25.81
CA VAL A 18 21.22 -36.34 24.56
C VAL A 18 20.74 -37.21 23.39
N GLY A 19 20.58 -38.51 23.58
CA GLY A 19 20.10 -39.42 22.53
C GLY A 19 18.67 -39.12 22.08
N ILE A 20 17.77 -38.84 23.02
CA ILE A 20 16.38 -38.42 22.70
C ILE A 20 16.36 -37.09 21.96
N THR A 21 17.11 -36.11 22.45
CA THR A 21 17.18 -34.79 21.79
C THR A 21 17.73 -34.91 20.38
N ALA A 22 18.82 -35.63 20.20
CA ALA A 22 19.39 -35.87 18.88
C ALA A 22 18.42 -36.62 17.96
N GLY A 23 17.72 -37.65 18.47
CA GLY A 23 16.70 -38.38 17.73
C GLY A 23 15.53 -37.50 17.28
N LEU A 24 15.03 -36.60 18.15
CA LEU A 24 13.97 -35.67 17.82
C LEU A 24 14.43 -34.65 16.77
N LEU A 25 15.65 -34.15 16.84
CA LEU A 25 16.21 -33.23 15.84
C LEU A 25 16.32 -33.93 14.47
N VAL A 26 16.81 -35.16 14.42
CA VAL A 26 16.89 -35.93 13.18
C VAL A 26 15.50 -36.21 12.61
N ALA A 27 14.57 -36.65 13.46
CA ALA A 27 13.18 -36.91 13.02
C ALA A 27 12.50 -35.66 12.49
N SER A 28 12.70 -34.53 13.15
CA SER A 28 12.16 -33.21 12.70
C SER A 28 12.77 -32.77 11.37
N ALA A 29 14.10 -32.98 11.21
CA ALA A 29 14.76 -32.66 9.96
C ALA A 29 14.28 -33.56 8.81
N LEU A 30 14.17 -34.86 9.04
CA LEU A 30 13.64 -35.80 8.04
C LEU A 30 12.18 -35.48 7.70
N GLY A 31 11.34 -35.20 8.70
CA GLY A 31 9.95 -34.81 8.50
C GLY A 31 9.83 -33.52 7.68
N GLY A 32 10.60 -32.47 8.06
CA GLY A 32 10.54 -31.17 7.40
C GLY A 32 11.16 -31.15 6.00
N PHE A 33 12.27 -31.83 5.79
CA PHE A 33 13.03 -31.72 4.52
C PHE A 33 12.76 -32.84 3.53
N ILE A 34 12.20 -33.96 3.98
CA ILE A 34 11.94 -35.11 3.09
C ILE A 34 10.45 -35.43 3.00
N VAL A 35 9.79 -35.63 4.16
CA VAL A 35 8.40 -36.06 4.18
C VAL A 35 7.42 -34.99 3.73
N LEU A 36 7.56 -33.76 4.23
CA LEU A 36 6.67 -32.65 3.84
C LEU A 36 6.74 -32.31 2.35
N PRO A 37 7.92 -32.17 1.72
CA PRO A 37 8.01 -31.95 0.27
C PRO A 37 7.43 -33.09 -0.57
N TYR A 38 7.53 -34.34 -0.08
CA TYR A 38 6.98 -35.52 -0.77
C TYR A 38 5.45 -35.57 -0.70
N LEU A 39 4.87 -35.22 0.46
CA LEU A 39 3.42 -35.20 0.66
C LEU A 39 2.70 -33.98 0.04
N TYR A 40 3.42 -32.87 -0.14
CA TYR A 40 2.88 -31.66 -0.73
C TYR A 40 3.63 -31.31 -2.04
N PRO A 41 3.18 -31.81 -3.20
CA PRO A 41 3.87 -31.64 -4.49
C PRO A 41 4.06 -30.18 -4.92
N ASN A 42 3.26 -29.27 -4.36
CA ASN A 42 3.38 -27.83 -4.59
C ASN A 42 4.41 -27.13 -3.67
N PHE A 43 5.06 -27.91 -2.80
CA PHE A 43 6.13 -27.45 -1.93
C PHE A 43 7.44 -27.46 -2.72
N GLU A 44 7.73 -26.38 -3.41
CA GLU A 44 9.00 -26.22 -4.13
C GLU A 44 10.16 -26.12 -3.13
N PHE A 45 10.87 -27.23 -2.93
CA PHE A 45 12.12 -27.24 -2.16
C PHE A 45 13.23 -26.59 -2.99
N ARG A 46 13.44 -25.30 -2.82
CA ARG A 46 14.49 -24.52 -3.50
C ARG A 46 15.85 -24.55 -2.80
N GLY A 47 16.02 -25.44 -1.82
CA GLY A 47 17.25 -25.63 -1.03
C GLY A 47 17.11 -25.20 0.42
N VAL A 48 18.04 -25.69 1.25
CA VAL A 48 18.04 -25.47 2.70
C VAL A 48 18.08 -23.96 3.06
N TRP A 49 18.87 -23.20 2.33
CA TRP A 49 18.98 -21.74 2.55
C TRP A 49 17.70 -21.00 2.25
N ASP A 50 16.98 -21.38 1.22
CA ASP A 50 15.72 -20.74 0.84
C ASP A 50 14.63 -21.04 1.88
N SER A 51 14.60 -22.26 2.39
CA SER A 51 13.70 -22.68 3.47
C SER A 51 13.98 -21.93 4.77
N ILE A 52 15.25 -21.75 5.14
CA ILE A 52 15.66 -21.00 6.34
C ILE A 52 15.31 -19.50 6.18
N CYS A 53 15.60 -18.89 5.04
CA CYS A 53 15.28 -17.49 4.79
C CYS A 53 13.76 -17.24 4.77
N SER A 54 13.01 -18.17 4.18
CA SER A 54 11.54 -18.10 4.16
C SER A 54 10.95 -18.22 5.57
N ALA A 55 11.45 -19.15 6.38
CA ALA A 55 11.06 -19.29 7.78
C ALA A 55 11.42 -18.06 8.63
N ALA A 56 12.51 -17.37 8.29
CA ALA A 56 12.93 -16.12 8.93
C ALA A 56 12.19 -14.88 8.39
N GLY A 57 11.24 -15.03 7.45
CA GLY A 57 10.50 -13.92 6.85
C GLY A 57 11.32 -13.05 5.90
N ILE A 58 12.49 -13.51 5.47
CA ILE A 58 13.36 -12.80 4.54
C ILE A 58 12.89 -13.11 3.12
N ALA A 59 12.18 -12.16 2.49
CA ALA A 59 11.78 -12.28 1.10
C ALA A 59 13.04 -12.27 0.20
N ARG A 60 13.31 -13.38 -0.48
CA ARG A 60 14.30 -13.41 -1.55
C ARG A 60 13.66 -13.05 -2.88
N ALA A 61 14.36 -12.24 -3.65
CA ALA A 61 14.02 -12.04 -5.05
C ALA A 61 14.07 -13.42 -5.75
N SER A 62 12.95 -13.90 -6.24
CA SER A 62 12.91 -15.09 -7.07
C SER A 62 13.80 -14.84 -8.27
N SER A 63 14.85 -15.65 -8.46
CA SER A 63 15.57 -15.72 -9.73
C SER A 63 14.64 -16.43 -10.72
N SER A 64 13.74 -15.68 -11.31
CA SER A 64 12.66 -16.22 -12.13
C SER A 64 13.09 -16.34 -13.57
N ALA A 65 13.72 -17.44 -13.92
CA ALA A 65 13.74 -17.87 -15.32
C ALA A 65 12.33 -18.29 -15.82
N ASN A 66 11.37 -18.50 -14.91
CA ASN A 66 9.99 -18.94 -15.21
C ASN A 66 8.92 -18.15 -14.44
N ALA A 67 9.19 -16.93 -13.98
CA ALA A 67 8.13 -16.12 -13.43
C ALA A 67 7.16 -15.77 -14.57
N ILE A 68 5.95 -16.27 -14.49
CA ILE A 68 4.85 -15.81 -15.35
C ILE A 68 4.75 -14.32 -15.11
N GLN A 69 5.21 -13.54 -16.08
CA GLN A 69 5.05 -12.08 -16.03
C GLN A 69 3.56 -11.79 -16.01
N PRO A 70 3.08 -11.05 -15.02
CA PRO A 70 1.67 -10.68 -15.02
C PRO A 70 1.37 -9.89 -16.29
N ASP A 71 0.23 -10.15 -16.91
CA ASP A 71 -0.27 -9.46 -18.10
C ASP A 71 -0.66 -7.99 -17.83
N TYR A 72 -0.38 -7.48 -16.64
CA TYR A 72 -0.64 -6.11 -16.22
C TYR A 72 0.63 -5.41 -15.73
N LYS A 73 0.72 -4.12 -16.00
CA LYS A 73 1.81 -3.27 -15.52
C LYS A 73 1.63 -2.96 -14.03
N ILE A 74 2.71 -3.00 -13.29
CA ILE A 74 2.79 -2.54 -11.89
C ILE A 74 3.39 -1.14 -11.85
N SER A 75 3.10 -0.40 -10.78
CA SER A 75 3.76 0.89 -10.55
C SER A 75 5.25 0.68 -10.24
N THR A 76 6.11 1.34 -11.01
CA THR A 76 7.56 1.38 -10.80
C THR A 76 8.03 2.74 -10.29
N VAL A 77 7.09 3.60 -9.87
CA VAL A 77 7.42 4.95 -9.42
C VAL A 77 8.21 4.88 -8.12
N SER A 78 9.43 5.40 -8.17
CA SER A 78 10.26 5.66 -6.99
C SER A 78 9.96 7.06 -6.50
N LEU A 79 9.54 7.17 -5.24
CA LEU A 79 9.31 8.44 -4.58
C LEU A 79 10.58 8.84 -3.85
N THR A 80 11.13 9.99 -4.21
CA THR A 80 12.36 10.52 -3.64
C THR A 80 12.07 11.66 -2.65
N SER A 81 12.98 11.94 -1.75
CA SER A 81 12.81 12.96 -0.71
C SER A 81 12.67 14.38 -1.27
N ASP A 82 13.22 14.65 -2.44
CA ASP A 82 13.12 15.94 -3.12
C ASP A 82 11.68 16.29 -3.52
N MET A 83 10.81 15.28 -3.72
CA MET A 83 9.37 15.51 -3.94
C MET A 83 8.64 16.10 -2.73
N PHE A 84 9.26 16.06 -1.56
CA PHE A 84 8.72 16.61 -0.31
C PHE A 84 9.36 17.96 0.04
N MET A 85 10.33 18.44 -0.76
CA MET A 85 10.97 19.73 -0.56
C MET A 85 10.04 20.86 -0.99
N ARG A 86 10.33 22.06 -0.46
CA ARG A 86 9.56 23.26 -0.81
C ARG A 86 9.68 23.54 -2.32
N PRO A 87 8.55 23.55 -3.06
CA PRO A 87 8.58 23.84 -4.49
C PRO A 87 8.96 25.30 -4.74
N SER A 88 9.60 25.56 -5.88
CA SER A 88 9.86 26.94 -6.30
C SER A 88 8.57 27.62 -6.80
N ALA A 89 8.52 28.93 -6.71
CA ALA A 89 7.39 29.73 -7.21
C ALA A 89 7.17 29.50 -8.72
N GLU A 90 8.26 29.31 -9.47
CA GLU A 90 8.21 29.05 -10.90
C GLU A 90 7.58 27.68 -11.21
N ALA A 91 7.91 26.64 -10.44
CA ALA A 91 7.30 25.32 -10.60
C ALA A 91 5.79 25.37 -10.31
N ILE A 92 5.39 26.08 -9.25
CA ILE A 92 3.98 26.29 -8.91
C ILE A 92 3.27 27.05 -10.05
N GLY A 93 3.88 28.11 -10.59
CA GLY A 93 3.33 28.90 -11.70
C GLY A 93 3.15 28.09 -12.99
N ARG A 94 4.16 27.29 -13.38
CA ARG A 94 4.03 26.36 -14.52
C ARG A 94 2.95 25.32 -14.27
N GLY A 95 2.92 24.74 -13.08
CA GLY A 95 1.91 23.78 -12.68
C GLY A 95 0.50 24.36 -12.74
N ALA A 96 0.30 25.59 -12.29
CA ALA A 96 -0.98 26.30 -12.39
C ALA A 96 -1.45 26.47 -13.84
N THR A 97 -0.53 26.78 -14.75
CA THR A 97 -0.84 26.90 -16.20
C THR A 97 -1.23 25.56 -16.79
N LEU A 98 -0.47 24.52 -16.51
CA LEU A 98 -0.75 23.15 -16.99
C LEU A 98 -2.05 22.58 -16.41
N ALA A 99 -2.37 22.93 -15.17
CA ALA A 99 -3.56 22.44 -14.46
C ALA A 99 -4.88 23.03 -14.98
N GLN A 100 -4.86 24.05 -15.86
CA GLN A 100 -6.09 24.61 -16.44
C GLN A 100 -6.93 23.57 -17.15
N GLN A 101 -6.33 22.67 -17.90
CA GLN A 101 -7.02 21.56 -18.56
C GLN A 101 -7.59 20.53 -17.56
N CYS A 102 -6.99 20.41 -16.39
CA CYS A 102 -7.43 19.47 -15.35
C CYS A 102 -8.66 19.99 -14.60
N ALA A 103 -8.82 21.33 -14.55
CA ALA A 103 -9.91 22.01 -13.87
C ALA A 103 -11.30 21.68 -14.41
N ILE A 104 -11.39 21.19 -15.66
CA ILE A 104 -12.66 20.77 -16.29
C ILE A 104 -13.35 19.67 -15.44
N CYS A 105 -12.58 18.73 -14.92
CA CYS A 105 -13.11 17.62 -14.12
C CYS A 105 -12.79 17.76 -12.62
N HIS A 106 -11.60 18.30 -12.29
CA HIS A 106 -11.14 18.44 -10.90
C HIS A 106 -11.52 19.76 -10.24
N GLY A 107 -12.21 20.62 -10.98
CA GLY A 107 -12.62 21.96 -10.51
C GLY A 107 -11.49 23.00 -10.55
N PRO A 108 -11.83 24.30 -10.66
CA PRO A 108 -10.86 25.38 -10.78
C PRO A 108 -10.02 25.59 -9.52
N THR A 109 -10.51 25.16 -8.37
CA THR A 109 -9.81 25.18 -7.09
C THR A 109 -9.20 23.82 -6.73
N GLY A 110 -9.26 22.84 -7.61
CA GLY A 110 -8.85 21.47 -7.32
C GLY A 110 -9.88 20.66 -6.50
N ILE A 111 -11.10 21.21 -6.35
CA ILE A 111 -12.24 20.53 -5.72
C ILE A 111 -13.27 20.21 -6.81
N SER A 112 -13.50 18.92 -7.01
CA SER A 112 -14.44 18.43 -8.02
C SER A 112 -15.89 18.62 -7.59
N ARG A 113 -16.75 18.93 -8.55
CA ARG A 113 -18.21 18.94 -8.39
C ARG A 113 -18.85 17.62 -8.80
N ALA A 114 -18.04 16.67 -9.24
CA ALA A 114 -18.45 15.36 -9.73
C ALA A 114 -17.66 14.26 -9.00
N ASP A 115 -17.69 13.04 -9.52
CA ASP A 115 -17.01 11.87 -8.93
C ASP A 115 -15.50 11.82 -9.19
N SER A 116 -14.92 12.88 -9.77
CA SER A 116 -13.46 13.02 -9.90
C SER A 116 -12.83 13.34 -8.54
N PRO A 117 -11.59 12.89 -8.29
CA PRO A 117 -10.97 13.17 -6.99
C PRO A 117 -10.65 14.65 -6.79
N ASN A 118 -10.78 15.09 -5.55
CA ASN A 118 -10.25 16.38 -5.10
C ASN A 118 -8.72 16.31 -5.06
N LEU A 119 -8.08 17.30 -5.68
CA LEU A 119 -6.62 17.38 -5.78
C LEU A 119 -6.01 18.44 -4.88
N SER A 120 -6.81 19.43 -4.45
CA SER A 120 -6.40 20.55 -3.62
C SER A 120 -5.80 20.07 -2.30
N GLY A 121 -4.57 20.49 -2.00
CA GLY A 121 -3.84 20.11 -0.80
C GLY A 121 -3.44 18.62 -0.72
N GLN A 122 -3.56 17.86 -1.81
CA GLN A 122 -3.06 16.50 -1.87
C GLN A 122 -1.53 16.49 -1.93
N TYR A 123 -0.90 15.47 -1.39
CA TYR A 123 0.55 15.34 -1.41
C TYR A 123 1.12 15.28 -2.84
N ALA A 124 2.15 16.08 -3.11
CA ALA A 124 2.79 16.11 -4.43
C ALA A 124 3.24 14.74 -4.91
N ALA A 125 3.87 13.96 -4.02
CA ALA A 125 4.30 12.60 -4.33
C ALA A 125 3.16 11.68 -4.77
N VAL A 126 1.96 11.85 -4.19
CA VAL A 126 0.77 11.08 -4.56
C VAL A 126 0.29 11.47 -5.95
N ILE A 127 0.15 12.79 -6.23
CA ILE A 127 -0.32 13.27 -7.53
C ILE A 127 0.65 12.85 -8.62
N TYR A 128 1.95 13.10 -8.43
CA TYR A 128 2.99 12.70 -9.37
C TYR A 128 2.93 11.20 -9.67
N LYS A 129 2.88 10.37 -8.61
CA LYS A 129 2.77 8.92 -8.79
C LYS A 129 1.56 8.53 -9.63
N GLN A 130 0.39 9.12 -9.38
CA GLN A 130 -0.80 8.77 -10.17
C GLN A 130 -0.68 9.20 -11.63
N LEU A 131 -0.10 10.37 -11.92
CA LEU A 131 0.12 10.81 -13.30
C LEU A 131 1.09 9.90 -14.04
N VAL A 132 2.21 9.52 -13.40
CA VAL A 132 3.15 8.54 -13.99
C VAL A 132 2.47 7.19 -14.21
N ASP A 133 1.70 6.70 -13.24
CA ASP A 133 1.00 5.42 -13.36
C ASP A 133 -0.03 5.42 -14.50
N PHE A 134 -0.75 6.52 -14.70
CA PHE A 134 -1.64 6.67 -15.86
C PHE A 134 -0.87 6.72 -17.19
N LYS A 135 0.24 7.48 -17.24
CA LYS A 135 1.09 7.58 -18.43
C LYS A 135 1.70 6.25 -18.82
N THR A 136 2.18 5.49 -17.84
CA THR A 136 2.86 4.20 -18.08
C THR A 136 1.89 3.03 -18.25
N GLY A 137 0.61 3.22 -17.92
CA GLY A 137 -0.42 2.17 -17.95
C GLY A 137 -0.41 1.25 -16.72
N ALA A 138 0.33 1.59 -15.65
CA ALA A 138 0.23 0.90 -14.36
C ALA A 138 -1.12 1.17 -13.66
N ARG A 139 -1.74 2.30 -14.00
CA ARG A 139 -3.13 2.62 -13.69
C ARG A 139 -3.83 3.03 -14.99
N VAL A 140 -4.96 2.40 -15.29
CA VAL A 140 -5.72 2.67 -16.52
C VAL A 140 -7.04 3.34 -16.16
N ASN A 141 -7.38 4.38 -16.89
CA ASN A 141 -8.68 5.05 -16.81
C ASN A 141 -8.97 5.72 -18.16
N ALA A 142 -10.18 5.57 -18.67
CA ALA A 142 -10.54 6.06 -20.00
C ALA A 142 -10.35 7.57 -20.19
N VAL A 143 -10.46 8.35 -19.10
CA VAL A 143 -10.26 9.80 -19.12
C VAL A 143 -8.81 10.15 -18.78
N MET A 144 -8.31 9.70 -17.63
CA MET A 144 -7.01 10.15 -17.13
C MET A 144 -5.81 9.64 -17.93
N THR A 145 -5.90 8.46 -18.55
CA THR A 145 -4.79 7.92 -19.37
C THR A 145 -4.45 8.81 -20.55
N PRO A 146 -5.42 9.27 -21.39
CA PRO A 146 -5.14 10.22 -22.47
C PRO A 146 -4.59 11.56 -21.99
N PHE A 147 -5.07 12.08 -20.84
CA PHE A 147 -4.56 13.35 -20.30
C PHE A 147 -3.13 13.24 -19.76
N ALA A 148 -2.76 12.11 -19.19
CA ALA A 148 -1.41 11.91 -18.66
C ALA A 148 -0.38 11.54 -19.75
N ALA A 149 -0.81 10.93 -20.85
CA ALA A 149 0.08 10.43 -21.91
C ALA A 149 1.04 11.49 -22.49
N PRO A 150 0.62 12.72 -22.83
CA PRO A 150 1.50 13.74 -23.41
C PRO A 150 2.41 14.45 -22.40
N LEU A 151 2.13 14.36 -21.09
CA LEU A 151 2.87 15.10 -20.07
C LEU A 151 4.33 14.64 -19.98
N SER A 152 5.27 15.57 -19.95
CA SER A 152 6.67 15.27 -19.59
C SER A 152 6.80 14.95 -18.10
N ASP A 153 7.94 14.43 -17.68
CA ASP A 153 8.21 14.20 -16.25
C ASP A 153 8.17 15.52 -15.47
N GLN A 154 8.71 16.60 -16.04
CA GLN A 154 8.67 17.91 -15.42
C GLN A 154 7.25 18.48 -15.33
N ASP A 155 6.41 18.30 -16.36
CA ASP A 155 5.01 18.73 -16.28
C ASP A 155 4.25 18.02 -15.15
N MET A 156 4.47 16.71 -15.00
CA MET A 156 3.85 15.93 -13.92
C MET A 156 4.32 16.38 -12.54
N ARG A 157 5.59 16.76 -12.40
CA ARG A 157 6.13 17.35 -11.15
C ARG A 157 5.52 18.71 -10.86
N ASP A 158 5.46 19.59 -11.84
CA ASP A 158 4.93 20.95 -11.70
C ASP A 158 3.43 20.92 -11.36
N ILE A 159 2.64 20.08 -12.03
CA ILE A 159 1.24 19.85 -11.69
C ILE A 159 1.09 19.35 -10.25
N ALA A 160 1.93 18.39 -9.86
CA ALA A 160 1.89 17.79 -8.53
C ALA A 160 2.17 18.82 -7.42
N VAL A 161 3.19 19.64 -7.59
CA VAL A 161 3.52 20.69 -6.60
C VAL A 161 2.49 21.81 -6.57
N TYR A 162 1.88 22.15 -7.71
CA TYR A 162 0.79 23.15 -7.76
C TYR A 162 -0.41 22.69 -6.92
N TYR A 163 -0.94 21.49 -7.15
CA TYR A 163 -2.08 21.00 -6.38
C TYR A 163 -1.75 20.78 -4.91
N ALA A 164 -0.52 20.38 -4.58
CA ALA A 164 -0.07 20.27 -3.20
C ALA A 164 0.05 21.63 -2.48
N TYR A 165 0.34 22.69 -3.23
CA TYR A 165 0.41 24.07 -2.72
C TYR A 165 -0.98 24.64 -2.41
N LEU A 166 -2.02 24.19 -3.13
CA LEU A 166 -3.38 24.69 -2.88
C LEU A 166 -3.84 24.29 -1.46
N PRO A 167 -4.67 25.11 -0.81
CA PRO A 167 -5.19 24.81 0.51
C PRO A 167 -6.09 23.57 0.45
N ARG A 168 -6.11 22.77 1.52
CA ARG A 168 -7.09 21.71 1.69
C ARG A 168 -8.45 22.35 1.93
N LEU A 169 -9.36 22.10 1.01
CA LEU A 169 -10.73 22.58 1.06
C LEU A 169 -11.67 21.41 1.33
N PRO A 170 -12.83 21.64 1.97
CA PRO A 170 -13.85 20.61 2.13
C PRO A 170 -14.36 20.13 0.75
N ALA A 171 -14.91 18.93 0.71
CA ALA A 171 -15.60 18.44 -0.47
C ALA A 171 -16.74 19.38 -0.86
N TYR A 172 -17.07 19.44 -2.16
CA TYR A 172 -18.15 20.30 -2.65
C TYR A 172 -19.53 19.90 -2.06
N HIS A 173 -19.73 18.60 -1.90
CA HIS A 173 -20.89 18.00 -1.22
C HIS A 173 -20.40 17.10 -0.09
N PRO A 174 -20.06 17.66 1.09
CA PRO A 174 -19.60 16.82 2.20
C PRO A 174 -20.77 15.99 2.70
N GLU A 175 -20.50 14.70 2.98
CA GLU A 175 -21.43 13.86 3.69
C GLU A 175 -21.69 14.39 5.11
N GLN A 176 -22.82 14.06 5.70
CA GLN A 176 -23.07 14.39 7.10
C GLN A 176 -22.01 13.72 7.98
N SER A 177 -21.59 14.42 9.05
CA SER A 177 -20.56 13.92 9.96
C SER A 177 -20.89 12.50 10.44
N ALA A 178 -20.07 11.54 10.03
CA ALA A 178 -20.21 10.15 10.42
C ALA A 178 -19.30 9.85 11.61
N GLN A 179 -19.79 9.01 12.53
CA GLN A 179 -18.95 8.46 13.58
C GLN A 179 -17.82 7.62 12.95
N PRO A 180 -16.61 7.66 13.51
CA PRO A 180 -15.49 6.90 12.96
C PRO A 180 -15.78 5.39 13.06
N PRO A 181 -15.86 4.66 11.93
CA PRO A 181 -16.13 3.25 11.94
C PRO A 181 -14.92 2.44 12.46
N ASN A 182 -15.20 1.28 13.06
CA ASN A 182 -14.17 0.42 13.64
C ASN A 182 -13.06 0.07 12.65
N VAL A 183 -13.38 -0.17 11.39
CA VAL A 183 -12.38 -0.48 10.35
C VAL A 183 -11.40 0.66 10.12
N VAL A 184 -11.80 1.91 10.33
CA VAL A 184 -10.93 3.09 10.18
C VAL A 184 -10.01 3.24 11.39
N ILE A 185 -10.54 3.08 12.61
CA ILE A 185 -9.81 3.33 13.86
C ILE A 185 -8.96 2.13 14.29
N TYR A 186 -9.54 0.94 14.25
CA TYR A 186 -8.92 -0.28 14.79
C TYR A 186 -8.51 -1.27 13.70
N GLY A 187 -9.01 -1.08 12.46
CA GLY A 187 -8.89 -2.10 11.44
C GLY A 187 -9.70 -3.35 11.76
N ALA A 188 -9.26 -4.47 11.19
CA ALA A 188 -9.75 -5.80 11.52
C ALA A 188 -8.56 -6.78 11.52
N PRO A 189 -7.76 -6.83 12.59
CA PRO A 189 -6.49 -7.57 12.64
C PRO A 189 -6.65 -9.05 12.31
N MET A 190 -7.74 -9.69 12.76
CA MET A 190 -8.03 -11.10 12.45
C MET A 190 -8.26 -11.37 10.96
N ARG A 191 -8.57 -10.34 10.17
CA ARG A 191 -8.69 -10.39 8.71
C ARG A 191 -7.48 -9.75 8.02
N GLY A 192 -6.44 -9.32 8.78
CA GLY A 192 -5.25 -8.67 8.24
C GLY A 192 -5.55 -7.28 7.65
N ILE A 193 -6.54 -6.57 8.19
CA ILE A 193 -6.87 -5.20 7.81
C ILE A 193 -6.27 -4.26 8.86
N ALA A 194 -5.24 -3.49 8.47
CA ALA A 194 -4.70 -2.44 9.32
C ALA A 194 -5.68 -1.25 9.43
N PRO A 195 -5.65 -0.47 10.53
CA PRO A 195 -6.39 0.79 10.62
C PRO A 195 -6.08 1.70 9.43
N CYS A 196 -7.10 2.26 8.78
CA CYS A 196 -6.91 3.13 7.61
C CYS A 196 -6.03 4.35 7.96
N GLY A 197 -6.26 4.94 9.14
CA GLY A 197 -5.52 6.09 9.64
C GLY A 197 -4.03 5.84 9.87
N SER A 198 -3.58 4.58 9.98
CA SER A 198 -2.15 4.27 10.14
C SER A 198 -1.31 4.57 8.88
N CYS A 199 -1.94 4.69 7.72
CA CYS A 199 -1.30 5.05 6.45
C CYS A 199 -1.87 6.33 5.85
N HIS A 200 -3.17 6.56 6.04
CA HIS A 200 -3.92 7.71 5.52
C HIS A 200 -4.24 8.74 6.63
N GLY A 201 -3.48 8.73 7.70
CA GLY A 201 -3.73 9.56 8.87
C GLY A 201 -3.14 10.96 8.79
N THR A 202 -3.51 11.75 9.81
CA THR A 202 -3.10 13.14 9.97
C THR A 202 -1.70 13.28 10.58
N LEU A 203 -1.24 12.29 11.34
CA LEU A 203 -0.01 12.41 12.14
C LEU A 203 1.25 11.99 11.37
N ASP A 204 1.15 10.91 10.58
CA ASP A 204 2.26 10.42 9.77
C ASP A 204 1.77 9.93 8.42
N ASN A 205 2.05 10.70 7.39
CA ASN A 205 1.77 10.27 6.04
C ASN A 205 2.83 9.27 5.56
N LYS A 206 2.44 8.04 5.34
CA LYS A 206 3.32 7.10 4.64
C LYS A 206 3.49 7.52 3.20
N ALA A 207 4.74 7.58 2.75
CA ALA A 207 5.08 7.98 1.38
C ALA A 207 4.23 7.25 0.34
N GLY A 208 3.56 8.03 -0.51
CA GLY A 208 2.68 7.50 -1.56
C GLY A 208 1.24 7.20 -1.13
N SER A 209 0.89 7.31 0.17
CA SER A 209 -0.49 7.20 0.63
C SER A 209 -1.22 8.53 0.46
N PRO A 210 -2.41 8.55 -0.17
CA PRO A 210 -3.16 9.79 -0.37
C PRO A 210 -3.82 10.28 0.93
N TRP A 211 -3.98 11.59 1.02
CA TRP A 211 -4.90 12.21 1.95
C TRP A 211 -6.33 11.88 1.54
N LEU A 212 -7.16 11.41 2.46
CA LEU A 212 -8.53 10.95 2.18
C LEU A 212 -9.61 11.89 2.68
N GLU A 213 -9.33 12.69 3.70
CA GLU A 213 -10.33 13.60 4.28
C GLU A 213 -10.80 14.62 3.24
N GLY A 214 -12.11 14.81 3.16
CA GLY A 214 -12.74 15.67 2.17
C GLY A 214 -12.78 15.12 0.75
N GLN A 215 -12.42 13.86 0.51
CA GLN A 215 -12.64 13.22 -0.79
C GLN A 215 -14.11 12.82 -0.97
N ALA A 216 -14.60 12.85 -2.20
CA ALA A 216 -15.95 12.39 -2.50
C ALA A 216 -16.15 10.93 -2.12
N ALA A 217 -17.23 10.63 -1.39
CA ALA A 217 -17.54 9.27 -0.95
C ALA A 217 -17.66 8.29 -2.14
N ALA A 218 -18.30 8.70 -3.23
CA ALA A 218 -18.42 7.92 -4.45
C ALA A 218 -17.05 7.55 -5.02
N TYR A 219 -16.11 8.50 -5.04
CA TYR A 219 -14.73 8.24 -5.49
C TYR A 219 -14.01 7.24 -4.60
N ILE A 220 -14.04 7.42 -3.27
CA ILE A 220 -13.38 6.49 -2.33
C ILE A 220 -13.96 5.08 -2.50
N LYS A 221 -15.28 4.95 -2.55
CA LYS A 221 -15.99 3.68 -2.73
C LYS A 221 -15.59 2.99 -4.04
N ALA A 222 -15.57 3.74 -5.14
CA ALA A 222 -15.15 3.22 -6.46
C ALA A 222 -13.69 2.76 -6.43
N GLN A 223 -12.79 3.48 -5.76
CA GLN A 223 -11.38 3.09 -5.68
C GLN A 223 -11.15 1.85 -4.81
N LEU A 224 -11.83 1.74 -3.66
CA LEU A 224 -11.78 0.53 -2.83
C LEU A 224 -12.34 -0.68 -3.58
N GLY A 225 -13.46 -0.52 -4.28
CA GLY A 225 -14.02 -1.57 -5.15
C GLY A 225 -13.07 -1.98 -6.28
N ALA A 226 -12.40 -1.02 -6.91
CA ALA A 226 -11.42 -1.29 -7.96
C ALA A 226 -10.18 -2.03 -7.43
N PHE A 227 -9.71 -1.72 -6.22
CA PHE A 227 -8.66 -2.49 -5.55
C PHE A 227 -9.14 -3.89 -5.17
N ALA A 228 -10.35 -4.03 -4.62
CA ALA A 228 -10.92 -5.31 -4.21
C ALA A 228 -11.06 -6.26 -5.40
N SER A 229 -11.56 -5.79 -6.53
CA SER A 229 -11.70 -6.56 -7.76
C SER A 229 -10.37 -6.80 -8.50
N GLY A 230 -9.33 -6.03 -8.16
CA GLY A 230 -8.06 -6.05 -8.87
C GLY A 230 -8.07 -5.29 -10.20
N ALA A 231 -9.10 -4.52 -10.51
CA ALA A 231 -9.13 -3.61 -11.65
C ALA A 231 -8.10 -2.46 -11.49
N ARG A 232 -7.84 -2.06 -10.23
CA ARG A 232 -6.76 -1.13 -9.88
C ARG A 232 -5.63 -1.90 -9.20
N ARG A 233 -4.40 -1.78 -9.73
CA ARG A 233 -3.24 -2.59 -9.30
C ARG A 233 -1.96 -1.79 -9.11
N ASN A 234 -2.05 -0.47 -9.08
CA ASN A 234 -0.90 0.42 -8.94
C ASN A 234 -0.48 0.70 -7.50
N ASP A 235 -0.95 -0.09 -6.57
CA ASP A 235 -0.59 -0.06 -5.16
C ASP A 235 0.74 -0.78 -4.90
N SER A 236 1.66 -0.14 -4.21
CA SER A 236 2.96 -0.71 -3.87
C SER A 236 2.79 -1.98 -3.02
N GLY A 237 3.41 -3.08 -3.45
CA GLY A 237 3.35 -4.37 -2.75
C GLY A 237 1.95 -4.99 -2.67
N GLY A 238 0.96 -4.48 -3.39
CA GLY A 238 -0.41 -5.00 -3.35
C GLY A 238 -1.17 -4.66 -2.07
N LEU A 239 -0.70 -3.68 -1.30
CA LEU A 239 -1.20 -3.38 0.03
C LEU A 239 -2.69 -3.03 0.04
N MET A 240 -3.12 -2.09 -0.82
CA MET A 240 -4.53 -1.70 -0.89
C MET A 240 -5.43 -2.80 -1.45
N ARG A 241 -4.96 -3.59 -2.40
CA ARG A 241 -5.68 -4.77 -2.89
C ARG A 241 -5.88 -5.80 -1.79
N ASN A 242 -4.86 -6.05 -0.97
CA ASN A 242 -4.95 -7.01 0.14
C ASN A 242 -5.93 -6.55 1.22
N ILE A 243 -5.98 -5.26 1.52
CA ILE A 243 -6.92 -4.66 2.47
C ILE A 243 -8.34 -4.70 1.88
N ALA A 244 -8.53 -4.12 0.70
CA ALA A 244 -9.86 -3.93 0.11
C ALA A 244 -10.60 -5.24 -0.17
N ARG A 245 -9.89 -6.31 -0.57
CA ARG A 245 -10.49 -7.65 -0.77
C ARG A 245 -11.07 -8.28 0.48
N ARG A 246 -10.62 -7.85 1.65
CA ARG A 246 -11.04 -8.38 2.95
C ARG A 246 -12.08 -7.51 3.63
N MET A 247 -12.35 -6.32 3.09
CA MET A 247 -13.41 -5.44 3.56
C MET A 247 -14.77 -5.93 3.09
N THR A 248 -15.77 -5.78 3.93
CA THR A 248 -17.17 -5.97 3.51
C THR A 248 -17.67 -4.75 2.72
N PRO A 249 -18.73 -4.89 1.92
CA PRO A 249 -19.35 -3.74 1.23
C PRO A 249 -19.77 -2.63 2.20
N GLU A 250 -20.26 -2.99 3.39
CA GLU A 250 -20.68 -2.06 4.43
C GLU A 250 -19.47 -1.30 5.01
N GLU A 251 -18.34 -1.97 5.23
CA GLU A 251 -17.11 -1.32 5.70
C GLU A 251 -16.52 -0.36 4.65
N ILE A 252 -16.62 -0.71 3.37
CA ILE A 252 -16.23 0.18 2.27
C ILE A 252 -17.12 1.43 2.26
N ASP A 253 -18.42 1.26 2.40
CA ASP A 253 -19.37 2.39 2.44
C ASP A 253 -19.14 3.27 3.67
N GLN A 254 -19.00 2.68 4.85
CA GLN A 254 -18.73 3.41 6.09
C GLN A 254 -17.42 4.19 6.04
N ALA A 255 -16.34 3.59 5.55
CA ALA A 255 -15.05 4.27 5.39
C ALA A 255 -15.13 5.43 4.39
N ALA A 256 -15.83 5.24 3.27
CA ALA A 256 -16.01 6.28 2.26
C ALA A 256 -16.80 7.47 2.80
N ARG A 257 -17.91 7.24 3.49
CA ARG A 257 -18.69 8.31 4.14
C ARG A 257 -17.92 9.02 5.23
N TYR A 258 -17.21 8.28 6.07
CA TYR A 258 -16.40 8.87 7.14
C TYR A 258 -15.36 9.84 6.60
N TYR A 259 -14.55 9.44 5.63
CA TYR A 259 -13.54 10.33 5.06
C TYR A 259 -14.13 11.51 4.29
N SER A 260 -15.26 11.31 3.63
CA SER A 260 -15.97 12.39 2.92
C SER A 260 -16.56 13.43 3.87
N SER A 261 -17.01 13.02 5.06
CA SER A 261 -17.58 13.91 6.07
C SER A 261 -16.54 14.73 6.84
N ARG A 262 -15.27 14.34 6.76
CA ARG A 262 -14.20 15.01 7.52
C ARG A 262 -13.83 16.34 6.87
N PRO A 263 -13.77 17.44 7.62
CA PRO A 263 -13.27 18.69 7.08
C PRO A 263 -11.76 18.53 6.80
N SER A 264 -11.34 19.01 5.63
CA SER A 264 -9.93 19.06 5.26
C SER A 264 -9.21 20.23 5.91
N PHE A 265 -9.30 20.37 7.23
CA PHE A 265 -8.61 21.48 7.90
C PHE A 265 -7.12 21.18 8.05
N MET A 266 -6.29 22.09 7.57
CA MET A 266 -4.99 22.29 8.17
C MET A 266 -5.22 23.02 9.49
N THR A 267 -4.93 22.38 10.61
CA THR A 267 -4.54 23.14 11.81
C THR A 267 -3.30 23.92 11.43
N THR A 268 -3.45 25.21 11.24
CA THR A 268 -2.33 26.15 11.23
C THR A 268 -1.57 25.97 12.53
N GLN A 269 -0.38 25.36 12.47
CA GLN A 269 0.67 25.53 13.48
C GLN A 269 1.47 26.75 13.09
#